data_63e39b643affeb0a6be6a11333f2b6c0
#
_entry.id   63e39b643affeb0a6be6a11333f2b6c0
#
_cell.length_a   1.000
_cell.length_b   1.000
_cell.length_c   1.000
_cell.angle_alpha   90.00
_cell.angle_beta   90.00
_cell.angle_gamma   90.00
#
_symmetry.space_group_name_H-M   'P 1'
#
loop_
_entity.id
_entity.type
_entity.pdbx_description
1 polymer ?
#
loop_
_entity_poly.entity_id
_entity_poly.type
_entity_poly.pdbx_seq_one_letter_code
_entity_poly.pdbx_strand_id
1 'polypeptide(L)'
;MKISAEKTKLITNNTSGINTEIKINDQKLEAVTSFKYLGSLITDEESKPEILSRMAQTTAALKRLKPVWNDRSISFSSKIQLMRSLVTSIFLYACESWILTAELQKRIQAMEMRCYRKILNISYKDHVTNEEVRAKIQQAIRAHEDLLTIVKRRKLQWYGHVSRSLGLAKTILQGTVIGGRRQGRQRKR
;
A
#
# COMPACT_ATOMS: atom_id res chain seq x y z
N MET A 1 13.89 4.18 27.76
CA MET A 1 12.55 4.00 27.12
C MET A 1 11.94 2.74 27.72
N LYS A 2 10.73 2.80 28.29
CA LYS A 2 10.05 1.63 28.85
C LYS A 2 9.14 1.03 27.77
N ILE A 3 9.25 -0.28 27.53
CA ILE A 3 8.38 -1.02 26.63
C ILE A 3 7.11 -1.40 27.40
N SER A 4 5.91 -1.05 26.87
CA SER A 4 4.63 -1.44 27.47
C SER A 4 4.22 -2.80 26.93
N ALA A 5 4.15 -3.80 27.77
CA ALA A 5 3.72 -5.17 27.41
C ALA A 5 2.25 -5.19 26.91
N GLU A 6 1.38 -4.36 27.49
CA GLU A 6 -0.03 -4.25 27.08
C GLU A 6 -0.23 -3.76 25.65
N LYS A 7 0.65 -2.84 25.19
CA LYS A 7 0.58 -2.26 23.83
C LYS A 7 1.42 -3.02 22.81
N THR A 8 2.25 -3.97 23.28
CA THR A 8 3.13 -4.76 22.41
C THR A 8 2.42 -6.06 22.04
N LYS A 9 2.35 -6.36 20.76
CA LYS A 9 1.75 -7.59 20.25
C LYS A 9 2.80 -8.39 19.48
N LEU A 10 2.65 -9.70 19.42
CA LEU A 10 3.51 -10.61 18.70
C LEU A 10 2.80 -11.08 17.42
N ILE A 11 3.42 -10.87 16.26
CA ILE A 11 3.00 -11.46 15.00
C ILE A 11 4.12 -12.38 14.53
N THR A 12 3.80 -13.61 14.18
CA THR A 12 4.76 -14.61 13.72
C THR A 12 4.31 -15.20 12.39
N ASN A 13 5.20 -15.34 11.44
CA ASN A 13 5.00 -16.08 10.20
C ASN A 13 5.32 -17.57 10.39
N ASN A 14 5.13 -18.09 11.59
CA ASN A 14 5.58 -19.43 11.94
C ASN A 14 4.57 -20.49 11.46
N THR A 15 4.81 -21.02 10.28
CA THR A 15 4.08 -22.17 9.72
C THR A 15 4.43 -23.50 10.41
N SER A 16 5.44 -23.51 11.27
CA SER A 16 5.98 -24.74 11.89
C SER A 16 5.33 -25.10 13.24
N GLY A 17 4.29 -24.38 13.68
CA GLY A 17 3.56 -24.71 14.91
C GLY A 17 4.35 -24.58 16.23
N ILE A 18 5.55 -24.02 16.20
CA ILE A 18 6.36 -23.74 17.38
C ILE A 18 5.73 -22.55 18.11
N ASN A 19 5.12 -22.81 19.26
CA ASN A 19 4.52 -21.79 20.09
C ASN A 19 5.63 -20.91 20.70
N THR A 20 6.01 -19.83 20.03
CA THR A 20 7.06 -18.93 20.50
C THR A 20 6.48 -18.02 21.57
N GLU A 21 6.67 -18.37 22.84
CA GLU A 21 6.31 -17.51 23.95
C GLU A 21 7.39 -16.45 24.17
N ILE A 22 7.08 -15.20 23.88
CA ILE A 22 7.94 -14.06 24.20
C ILE A 22 7.36 -13.34 25.41
N LYS A 23 8.22 -13.10 26.42
CA LYS A 23 7.87 -12.38 27.64
C LYS A 23 8.64 -11.08 27.72
N ILE A 24 8.00 -10.03 28.20
CA ILE A 24 8.64 -8.74 28.54
C ILE A 24 8.29 -8.46 30.02
N ASN A 25 9.29 -8.32 30.88
CA ASN A 25 9.13 -8.12 32.33
C ASN A 25 8.18 -9.18 32.94
N ASP A 26 8.40 -10.46 32.63
CA ASP A 26 7.58 -11.63 33.06
C ASP A 26 6.13 -11.63 32.54
N GLN A 27 5.71 -10.65 31.79
CA GLN A 27 4.41 -10.63 31.12
C GLN A 27 4.51 -11.28 29.73
N LYS A 28 3.66 -12.27 29.46
CA LYS A 28 3.54 -12.92 28.16
C LYS A 28 2.91 -11.96 27.15
N LEU A 29 3.54 -11.83 25.98
CA LEU A 29 2.96 -11.05 24.89
C LEU A 29 1.82 -11.81 24.22
N GLU A 30 0.76 -11.08 23.89
CA GLU A 30 -0.37 -11.61 23.14
C GLU A 30 0.02 -11.82 21.68
N ALA A 31 -0.14 -13.05 21.20
CA ALA A 31 0.03 -13.38 19.79
C ALA A 31 -1.24 -13.00 19.02
N VAL A 32 -1.08 -12.25 17.94
CA VAL A 32 -2.17 -11.79 17.09
C VAL A 32 -1.85 -12.08 15.62
N THR A 33 -2.88 -12.35 14.82
CA THR A 33 -2.76 -12.55 13.35
C THR A 33 -2.81 -11.23 12.59
N SER A 34 -3.30 -10.18 13.22
CA SER A 34 -3.34 -8.85 12.62
C SER A 34 -3.15 -7.78 13.68
N PHE A 35 -2.47 -6.71 13.30
CA PHE A 35 -2.21 -5.57 14.19
C PHE A 35 -2.23 -4.26 13.42
N LYS A 36 -2.92 -3.24 13.97
CA LYS A 36 -2.95 -1.91 13.37
C LYS A 36 -1.80 -1.07 13.93
N TYR A 37 -0.80 -0.80 13.11
CA TYR A 37 0.36 0.01 13.46
C TYR A 37 0.38 1.32 12.67
N LEU A 38 0.37 2.45 13.38
CA LEU A 38 0.34 3.80 12.80
C LEU A 38 -0.74 3.97 11.69
N GLY A 39 -1.89 3.31 11.86
CA GLY A 39 -2.99 3.38 10.89
C GLY A 39 -2.89 2.42 9.71
N SER A 40 -1.83 1.63 9.60
CA SER A 40 -1.70 0.54 8.62
C SER A 40 -1.99 -0.81 9.28
N LEU A 41 -2.67 -1.69 8.57
CA LEU A 41 -2.95 -3.05 9.03
C LEU A 41 -1.80 -3.97 8.63
N ILE A 42 -1.12 -4.52 9.63
CA ILE A 42 -0.09 -5.55 9.44
C ILE A 42 -0.73 -6.90 9.73
N THR A 43 -0.53 -7.87 8.84
CA THR A 43 -1.02 -9.24 8.95
C THR A 43 0.13 -10.21 8.77
N ASP A 44 0.01 -11.42 9.30
CA ASP A 44 0.96 -12.53 9.13
C ASP A 44 0.97 -13.08 7.69
N GLU A 45 -0.13 -12.90 6.96
CA GLU A 45 -0.27 -13.32 5.57
C GLU A 45 0.14 -12.21 4.61
N GLU A 46 -0.61 -12.01 3.55
CA GLU A 46 -0.32 -11.03 2.49
C GLU A 46 -0.84 -9.61 2.82
N SER A 47 -0.36 -8.61 2.09
CA SER A 47 -0.85 -7.21 2.20
C SER A 47 -2.27 -7.00 1.64
N LYS A 48 -2.97 -8.07 1.25
CA LYS A 48 -4.31 -8.00 0.63
C LYS A 48 -5.35 -7.30 1.51
N PRO A 49 -5.47 -7.61 2.83
CA PRO A 49 -6.45 -6.95 3.71
C PRO A 49 -6.21 -5.43 3.82
N GLU A 50 -4.94 -5.00 3.94
CA GLU A 50 -4.60 -3.58 4.00
C GLU A 50 -4.94 -2.87 2.68
N ILE A 51 -4.55 -3.44 1.54
CA ILE A 51 -4.84 -2.87 0.22
C ILE A 51 -6.35 -2.72 0.01
N LEU A 52 -7.14 -3.72 0.36
CA LEU A 52 -8.60 -3.66 0.25
C LEU A 52 -9.21 -2.62 1.18
N SER A 53 -8.70 -2.50 2.40
CA SER A 53 -9.10 -1.46 3.36
C SER A 53 -8.83 -0.06 2.80
N ARG A 54 -7.64 0.17 2.21
CA ARG A 54 -7.29 1.44 1.57
C ARG A 54 -8.15 1.74 0.36
N MET A 55 -8.46 0.75 -0.45
CA MET A 55 -9.38 0.89 -1.59
C MET A 55 -10.79 1.31 -1.12
N ALA A 56 -11.28 0.73 -0.03
CA ALA A 56 -12.58 1.10 0.56
C ALA A 56 -12.57 2.54 1.07
N GLN A 57 -11.55 2.95 1.82
CA GLN A 57 -11.38 4.31 2.32
C GLN A 57 -11.29 5.33 1.17
N THR A 58 -10.51 5.01 0.13
CA THR A 58 -10.38 5.83 -1.09
C THR A 58 -11.72 5.99 -1.79
N THR A 59 -12.48 4.91 -1.93
CA THR A 59 -13.82 4.92 -2.53
C THR A 59 -14.79 5.75 -1.70
N ALA A 60 -14.71 5.67 -0.37
CA ALA A 60 -15.55 6.48 0.53
C ALA A 60 -15.22 7.98 0.40
N ALA A 61 -13.93 8.34 0.35
CA ALA A 61 -13.50 9.72 0.13
C ALA A 61 -13.97 10.25 -1.24
N LEU A 62 -13.84 9.44 -2.29
CA LEU A 62 -14.33 9.80 -3.62
C LEU A 62 -15.85 10.07 -3.63
N LYS A 63 -16.62 9.27 -2.89
CA LYS A 63 -18.08 9.48 -2.76
C LYS A 63 -18.42 10.76 -2.00
N ARG A 64 -17.69 11.08 -0.92
CA ARG A 64 -17.90 12.33 -0.13
C ARG A 64 -17.68 13.58 -0.98
N LEU A 65 -16.76 13.54 -1.94
CA LEU A 65 -16.44 14.65 -2.83
C LEU A 65 -17.34 14.69 -4.07
N LYS A 66 -18.46 13.94 -4.11
CA LYS A 66 -19.42 13.96 -5.23
C LYS A 66 -19.89 15.36 -5.63
N PRO A 67 -20.19 16.30 -4.71
CA PRO A 67 -20.55 17.67 -5.09
C PRO A 67 -19.46 18.35 -5.92
N VAL A 68 -18.18 18.18 -5.55
CA VAL A 68 -17.03 18.73 -6.28
C VAL A 68 -16.91 18.15 -7.69
N TRP A 69 -17.11 16.82 -7.83
CA TRP A 69 -17.04 16.17 -9.15
C TRP A 69 -18.16 16.63 -10.08
N ASN A 70 -19.33 16.96 -9.56
CA ASN A 70 -20.49 17.40 -10.32
C ASN A 70 -20.51 18.91 -10.57
N ASP A 71 -19.68 19.69 -9.89
CA ASP A 71 -19.62 21.14 -10.06
C ASP A 71 -19.01 21.49 -11.43
N ARG A 72 -19.78 22.24 -12.25
CA ARG A 72 -19.36 22.67 -13.59
C ARG A 72 -18.43 23.87 -13.57
N SER A 73 -18.36 24.62 -12.47
CA SER A 73 -17.45 25.77 -12.31
C SER A 73 -15.98 25.34 -12.14
N ILE A 74 -15.77 24.10 -11.67
CA ILE A 74 -14.43 23.54 -11.43
C ILE A 74 -13.93 22.88 -12.72
N SER A 75 -12.76 23.31 -13.20
CA SER A 75 -12.13 22.74 -14.39
C SER A 75 -11.80 21.26 -14.21
N PHE A 76 -11.80 20.50 -15.30
CA PHE A 76 -11.47 19.08 -15.27
C PHE A 76 -10.06 18.83 -14.72
N SER A 77 -9.07 19.64 -15.13
CA SER A 77 -7.71 19.58 -14.61
C SER A 77 -7.65 19.76 -13.09
N SER A 78 -8.39 20.74 -12.56
CA SER A 78 -8.47 20.98 -11.12
C SER A 78 -9.11 19.79 -10.37
N LYS A 79 -10.16 19.18 -10.94
CA LYS A 79 -10.77 17.97 -10.35
C LYS A 79 -9.77 16.82 -10.26
N ILE A 80 -8.96 16.60 -11.29
CA ILE A 80 -7.95 15.54 -11.25
C ILE A 80 -6.86 15.86 -10.22
N GLN A 81 -6.42 17.11 -10.11
CA GLN A 81 -5.46 17.52 -9.08
C GLN A 81 -6.02 17.31 -7.68
N LEU A 82 -7.28 17.69 -7.43
CA LEU A 82 -7.96 17.43 -6.16
C LEU A 82 -8.08 15.93 -5.87
N MET A 83 -8.41 15.11 -6.86
CA MET A 83 -8.42 13.67 -6.69
C MET A 83 -7.05 13.13 -6.27
N ARG A 84 -5.98 13.60 -6.93
CA ARG A 84 -4.62 13.16 -6.62
C ARG A 84 -4.19 13.56 -5.21
N SER A 85 -4.47 14.79 -4.80
CA SER A 85 -4.07 15.29 -3.48
C SER A 85 -4.89 14.73 -2.33
N LEU A 86 -6.20 14.60 -2.50
CA LEU A 86 -7.12 14.23 -1.41
C LEU A 86 -7.50 12.74 -1.40
N VAL A 87 -7.75 12.15 -2.58
CA VAL A 87 -8.27 10.78 -2.68
C VAL A 87 -7.14 9.78 -2.83
N THR A 88 -6.22 10.04 -3.77
CA THR A 88 -5.10 9.14 -4.04
C THR A 88 -4.11 9.08 -2.87
N SER A 89 -3.95 10.16 -2.11
CA SER A 89 -3.09 10.19 -0.92
C SER A 89 -3.53 9.19 0.16
N ILE A 90 -4.85 9.00 0.33
CA ILE A 90 -5.41 7.99 1.25
C ILE A 90 -4.99 6.58 0.82
N PHE A 91 -5.07 6.30 -0.46
CA PHE A 91 -4.66 5.01 -1.01
C PHE A 91 -3.17 4.75 -0.86
N LEU A 92 -2.34 5.75 -1.13
CA LEU A 92 -0.88 5.64 -1.14
C LEU A 92 -0.25 5.61 0.25
N TYR A 93 -1.04 5.67 1.32
CA TYR A 93 -0.50 5.60 2.68
C TYR A 93 0.08 4.21 2.96
N ALA A 94 1.33 4.15 3.40
CA ALA A 94 2.08 2.93 3.71
C ALA A 94 2.20 1.92 2.55
N CYS A 95 2.01 2.37 1.29
CA CYS A 95 2.07 1.49 0.12
C CYS A 95 3.47 0.91 -0.15
N GLU A 96 4.49 1.46 0.47
CA GLU A 96 5.87 1.00 0.39
C GLU A 96 6.04 -0.42 0.94
N SER A 97 5.24 -0.77 1.96
CA SER A 97 5.30 -2.08 2.63
C SER A 97 4.52 -3.20 1.90
N TRP A 98 3.70 -2.87 0.90
CA TRP A 98 2.79 -3.83 0.30
C TRP A 98 3.48 -4.91 -0.53
N ILE A 99 3.00 -6.15 -0.42
CA ILE A 99 3.31 -7.23 -1.34
C ILE A 99 2.29 -7.19 -2.47
N LEU A 100 2.76 -6.97 -3.72
CA LEU A 100 1.92 -6.81 -4.90
C LEU A 100 1.84 -8.09 -5.70
N THR A 101 0.77 -8.85 -5.55
CA THR A 101 0.44 -9.96 -6.46
C THR A 101 -0.15 -9.45 -7.77
N ALA A 102 -0.16 -10.27 -8.83
CA ALA A 102 -0.75 -9.91 -10.11
C ALA A 102 -2.25 -9.55 -9.98
N GLU A 103 -2.98 -10.25 -9.12
CA GLU A 103 -4.38 -9.96 -8.81
C GLU A 103 -4.55 -8.55 -8.21
N LEU A 104 -3.73 -8.22 -7.20
CA LEU A 104 -3.79 -6.93 -6.53
C LEU A 104 -3.42 -5.78 -7.47
N GLN A 105 -2.44 -5.98 -8.35
CA GLN A 105 -2.11 -4.99 -9.38
C GLN A 105 -3.30 -4.68 -10.30
N LYS A 106 -4.01 -5.71 -10.77
CA LYS A 106 -5.24 -5.54 -11.58
C LYS A 106 -6.33 -4.81 -10.80
N ARG A 107 -6.52 -5.11 -9.51
CA ARG A 107 -7.50 -4.44 -8.66
C ARG A 107 -7.18 -2.94 -8.47
N ILE A 108 -5.89 -2.60 -8.29
CA ILE A 108 -5.43 -1.20 -8.17
C ILE A 108 -5.74 -0.44 -9.45
N GLN A 109 -5.41 -1.00 -10.62
CA GLN A 109 -5.72 -0.39 -11.91
C GLN A 109 -7.22 -0.20 -12.13
N ALA A 110 -8.02 -1.21 -11.78
CA ALA A 110 -9.48 -1.12 -11.88
C ALA A 110 -10.06 -0.04 -10.97
N MET A 111 -9.54 0.10 -9.75
CA MET A 111 -9.92 1.18 -8.84
C MET A 111 -9.59 2.55 -9.42
N GLU A 112 -8.40 2.73 -9.97
CA GLU A 112 -7.98 3.97 -10.61
C GLU A 112 -8.92 4.37 -11.75
N MET A 113 -9.23 3.44 -12.65
CA MET A 113 -10.17 3.69 -13.74
C MET A 113 -11.58 4.04 -13.22
N ARG A 114 -12.03 3.42 -12.13
CA ARG A 114 -13.29 3.77 -11.48
C ARG A 114 -13.28 5.21 -10.96
N CYS A 115 -12.16 5.67 -10.37
CA CYS A 115 -12.02 7.05 -9.92
C CYS A 115 -12.11 8.04 -11.08
N TYR A 116 -11.41 7.77 -12.18
CA TYR A 116 -11.45 8.65 -13.36
C TYR A 116 -12.82 8.71 -14.01
N ARG A 117 -13.48 7.55 -14.20
CA ARG A 117 -14.85 7.52 -14.73
C ARG A 117 -15.81 8.31 -13.88
N LYS A 118 -15.63 8.26 -12.54
CA LYS A 118 -16.49 9.03 -11.62
C LYS A 118 -16.33 10.53 -11.79
N ILE A 119 -15.10 11.01 -12.00
CA ILE A 119 -14.81 12.44 -12.23
C ILE A 119 -15.29 12.90 -13.61
N LEU A 120 -15.17 12.04 -14.61
CA LEU A 120 -15.61 12.29 -15.97
C LEU A 120 -17.14 12.12 -16.14
N ASN A 121 -17.87 11.69 -15.09
CA ASN A 121 -19.28 11.31 -15.14
C ASN A 121 -19.59 10.28 -16.23
N ILE A 122 -18.64 9.38 -16.52
CA ILE A 122 -18.80 8.29 -17.47
C ILE A 122 -19.48 7.12 -16.78
N SER A 123 -20.64 6.71 -17.31
CA SER A 123 -21.39 5.52 -16.91
C SER A 123 -20.90 4.30 -17.69
N TYR A 124 -21.19 3.10 -17.18
CA TYR A 124 -20.93 1.88 -17.93
C TYR A 124 -21.75 1.80 -19.23
N LYS A 125 -22.90 2.48 -19.29
CA LYS A 125 -23.76 2.56 -20.48
C LYS A 125 -23.13 3.33 -21.65
N ASP A 126 -22.11 4.15 -21.36
CA ASP A 126 -21.46 4.97 -22.37
C ASP A 126 -20.43 4.18 -23.19
N HIS A 127 -20.17 2.92 -22.81
CA HIS A 127 -19.26 1.99 -23.48
C HIS A 127 -17.86 2.57 -23.78
N VAL A 128 -17.39 3.54 -22.97
CA VAL A 128 -16.07 4.18 -23.12
C VAL A 128 -14.97 3.24 -22.64
N THR A 129 -13.97 3.00 -23.46
CA THR A 129 -12.84 2.13 -23.15
C THR A 129 -11.89 2.72 -22.11
N ASN A 130 -11.01 1.90 -21.53
CA ASN A 130 -9.99 2.39 -20.59
C ASN A 130 -8.97 3.29 -21.29
N GLU A 131 -8.67 2.99 -22.55
CA GLU A 131 -7.75 3.75 -23.40
C GLU A 131 -8.27 5.17 -23.64
N GLU A 132 -9.56 5.30 -23.97
CA GLU A 132 -10.20 6.61 -24.14
C GLU A 132 -10.23 7.41 -22.84
N VAL A 133 -10.51 6.76 -21.69
CA VAL A 133 -10.44 7.41 -20.38
C VAL A 133 -9.03 7.93 -20.12
N ARG A 134 -7.98 7.12 -20.36
CA ARG A 134 -6.58 7.53 -20.20
C ARG A 134 -6.21 8.68 -21.12
N ALA A 135 -6.62 8.64 -22.38
CA ALA A 135 -6.38 9.72 -23.34
C ALA A 135 -6.95 11.07 -22.85
N LYS A 136 -8.19 11.07 -22.34
CA LYS A 136 -8.82 12.27 -21.74
C LYS A 136 -8.03 12.79 -20.53
N ILE A 137 -7.52 11.89 -19.67
CA ILE A 137 -6.71 12.29 -18.53
C ILE A 137 -5.38 12.90 -18.99
N GLN A 138 -4.70 12.27 -19.95
CA GLN A 138 -3.43 12.75 -20.49
C GLN A 138 -3.54 14.13 -21.16
N GLN A 139 -4.65 14.40 -21.84
CA GLN A 139 -4.93 15.73 -22.42
C GLN A 139 -5.10 16.79 -21.32
N ALA A 140 -5.70 16.43 -20.17
CA ALA A 140 -5.90 17.38 -19.08
C ALA A 140 -4.65 17.64 -18.23
N ILE A 141 -3.73 16.66 -18.17
CA ILE A 141 -2.52 16.74 -17.34
C ILE A 141 -1.33 16.23 -18.15
N ARG A 142 -0.35 17.12 -18.39
CA ARG A 142 0.85 16.81 -19.20
C ARG A 142 1.70 15.64 -18.65
N ALA A 143 1.73 15.46 -17.32
CA ALA A 143 2.50 14.40 -16.67
C ALA A 143 1.55 13.48 -15.87
N HIS A 144 0.94 12.52 -16.57
CA HIS A 144 0.12 11.49 -15.93
C HIS A 144 0.96 10.24 -15.64
N GLU A 145 1.06 9.88 -14.38
CA GLU A 145 1.65 8.62 -13.93
C GLU A 145 0.54 7.74 -13.33
N ASP A 146 0.44 6.50 -13.77
CA ASP A 146 -0.53 5.54 -13.27
C ASP A 146 -0.30 5.23 -11.79
N LEU A 147 -1.38 5.02 -11.05
CA LEU A 147 -1.34 4.76 -9.62
C LEU A 147 -0.45 3.56 -9.25
N LEU A 148 -0.50 2.50 -10.05
CA LEU A 148 0.35 1.32 -9.85
C LEU A 148 1.84 1.67 -10.02
N THR A 149 2.19 2.50 -10.98
CA THR A 149 3.55 2.99 -11.21
C THR A 149 4.03 3.81 -10.02
N ILE A 150 3.18 4.69 -9.47
CA ILE A 150 3.49 5.46 -8.25
C ILE A 150 3.79 4.52 -7.08
N VAL A 151 2.97 3.49 -6.86
CA VAL A 151 3.20 2.50 -5.80
C VAL A 151 4.54 1.80 -5.99
N LYS A 152 4.82 1.29 -7.20
CA LYS A 152 6.09 0.61 -7.50
C LYS A 152 7.29 1.55 -7.30
N ARG A 153 7.21 2.79 -7.74
CA ARG A 153 8.25 3.80 -7.58
C ARG A 153 8.51 4.09 -6.10
N ARG A 154 7.46 4.28 -5.27
CA ARG A 154 7.60 4.49 -3.82
C ARG A 154 8.27 3.31 -3.14
N LYS A 155 7.91 2.08 -3.49
CA LYS A 155 8.57 0.86 -2.97
C LYS A 155 10.06 0.84 -3.31
N LEU A 156 10.43 1.15 -4.55
CA LEU A 156 11.84 1.20 -4.97
C LEU A 156 12.61 2.32 -4.27
N GLN A 157 11.99 3.48 -4.09
CA GLN A 157 12.57 4.60 -3.34
C GLN A 157 12.83 4.21 -1.89
N TRP A 158 11.85 3.59 -1.23
CA TRP A 158 11.99 3.11 0.13
C TRP A 158 13.10 2.04 0.24
N TYR A 159 13.08 1.05 -0.66
CA TYR A 159 14.13 0.02 -0.73
C TYR A 159 15.53 0.65 -0.88
N GLY A 160 15.66 1.58 -1.82
CA GLY A 160 16.94 2.29 -2.03
C GLY A 160 17.37 3.12 -0.82
N HIS A 161 16.42 3.72 -0.08
CA HIS A 161 16.70 4.43 1.15
C HIS A 161 17.24 3.47 2.24
N VAL A 162 16.52 2.38 2.51
CA VAL A 162 16.92 1.38 3.51
C VAL A 162 18.26 0.73 3.15
N SER A 163 18.49 0.41 1.87
CA SER A 163 19.74 -0.22 1.41
C SER A 163 20.97 0.66 1.61
N ARG A 164 20.81 1.98 1.56
CA ARG A 164 21.87 2.96 1.81
C ARG A 164 22.02 3.35 3.28
N SER A 165 21.01 3.08 4.11
CA SER A 165 21.08 3.39 5.53
C SER A 165 22.08 2.48 6.26
N LEU A 166 22.65 2.99 7.36
CA LEU A 166 23.43 2.19 8.30
C LEU A 166 22.50 1.80 9.45
N GLY A 167 22.26 0.51 9.68
CA GLY A 167 21.46 0.09 10.82
C GLY A 167 20.69 -1.21 10.62
N LEU A 168 19.92 -1.55 11.65
CA LEU A 168 19.17 -2.81 11.76
C LEU A 168 18.23 -3.05 10.58
N ALA A 169 17.57 -2.00 10.07
CA ALA A 169 16.64 -2.12 8.95
C ALA A 169 17.32 -2.69 7.70
N LYS A 170 18.54 -2.25 7.38
CA LYS A 170 19.35 -2.79 6.28
C LYS A 170 19.72 -4.25 6.52
N THR A 171 20.17 -4.56 7.74
CA THR A 171 20.54 -5.93 8.14
C THR A 171 19.37 -6.89 7.96
N ILE A 172 18.18 -6.51 8.40
CA ILE A 172 16.96 -7.31 8.24
C ILE A 172 16.62 -7.48 6.76
N LEU A 173 16.63 -6.39 5.98
CA LEU A 173 16.30 -6.40 4.57
C LEU A 173 17.24 -7.27 3.72
N GLN A 174 18.54 -7.24 4.03
CA GLN A 174 19.57 -8.00 3.34
C GLN A 174 19.78 -9.41 3.90
N GLY A 175 19.15 -9.73 5.03
CA GLY A 175 19.29 -11.02 5.71
C GLY A 175 20.72 -11.26 6.25
N THR A 176 21.53 -10.20 6.43
CA THR A 176 22.89 -10.28 6.95
C THR A 176 22.88 -10.09 8.46
N VAL A 177 22.80 -11.18 9.22
CA VAL A 177 23.03 -11.12 10.66
C VAL A 177 24.54 -11.05 10.92
N ILE A 178 24.97 -10.16 11.83
CA ILE A 178 26.37 -10.09 12.28
C ILE A 178 26.73 -11.43 12.94
N GLY A 179 27.69 -12.18 12.36
CA GLY A 179 28.09 -13.50 12.88
C GLY A 179 28.47 -14.51 11.81
N GLY A 180 28.43 -14.12 10.55
CA GLY A 180 28.82 -14.98 9.42
C GLY A 180 27.78 -16.06 9.09
N ARG A 181 27.62 -16.33 7.82
CA ARG A 181 26.81 -17.45 7.32
C ARG A 181 27.48 -18.76 7.77
N ARG A 182 26.77 -19.62 8.50
CA ARG A 182 27.25 -20.99 8.71
C ARG A 182 27.54 -21.59 7.34
N GLN A 183 28.74 -22.16 7.18
CA GLN A 183 29.14 -22.87 5.95
C GLN A 183 28.09 -23.95 5.65
N GLY A 184 27.28 -23.72 4.64
CA GLY A 184 26.30 -24.64 4.11
C GLY A 184 26.50 -24.79 2.61
N ARG A 185 26.13 -25.95 2.07
CA ARG A 185 26.22 -26.27 0.65
C ARG A 185 25.56 -25.17 -0.19
N GLN A 186 26.28 -24.59 -1.15
CA GLN A 186 25.72 -23.64 -2.11
C GLN A 186 24.56 -24.30 -2.87
N ARG A 187 23.42 -23.61 -2.96
CA ARG A 187 22.34 -24.07 -3.85
C ARG A 187 22.86 -24.05 -5.28
N LYS A 188 22.80 -25.19 -5.97
CA LYS A 188 22.99 -25.23 -7.42
C LYS A 188 21.94 -24.31 -8.07
N ARG A 189 22.44 -23.43 -8.93
CA ARG A 189 21.59 -22.60 -9.82
C ARG A 189 20.84 -23.47 -10.78
#